data_bddc889179806ac19902628de80d87bb
#
_entry.id   bddc889179806ac19902628de80d87bb
#
_cell.length_a   1.000
_cell.length_b   1.000
_cell.length_c   1.000
_cell.angle_alpha   90.00
_cell.angle_beta   90.00
_cell.angle_gamma   90.00
#
_symmetry.space_group_name_H-M   'P 1'
#
loop_
_entity.id
_entity.type
_entity.pdbx_description
1 polymer ?
#
loop_
_entity_poly.entity_id
_entity_poly.type
_entity_poly.pdbx_seq_one_letter_code
_entity_poly.pdbx_strand_id
1 'polypeptide(L)'
;MAQSSYEVKTYEKRILGSFFTPMEVASSLIQDICNQIKPSNYSEQIKVCDPFCGDGRLLTWIGRELITRFPDKEIYLEGWDINPESVEIAKKQTSKMSKTCANISHKIILGDSFVRGVSPDYRFDIVITNPPWEAVKPDWRELKKYSDDEADEIKRQLKELDTRLAIDFPYSQP
;
A
#
# COMPACT_ATOMS: atom_id res chain seq x y z
N MET A 1 19.47 -0.52 26.71
CA MET A 1 18.14 -1.17 26.55
C MET A 1 17.16 -0.39 25.64
N ALA A 2 17.29 0.92 25.44
CA ALA A 2 16.40 1.68 24.52
C ALA A 2 16.76 1.56 23.03
N GLN A 3 18.01 1.23 22.69
CA GLN A 3 18.44 1.06 21.29
C GLN A 3 17.87 -0.20 20.62
N SER A 4 17.76 -1.32 21.34
CA SER A 4 17.24 -2.58 20.82
C SER A 4 15.78 -2.49 20.32
N SER A 5 14.92 -1.77 21.05
CA SER A 5 13.51 -1.64 20.66
C SER A 5 13.27 -0.75 19.42
N TYR A 6 14.18 0.20 19.16
CA TYR A 6 14.12 1.06 17.98
C TYR A 6 14.60 0.32 16.71
N GLU A 7 15.66 -0.47 16.84
CA GLU A 7 16.21 -1.27 15.75
C GLU A 7 15.26 -2.39 15.32
N VAL A 8 14.62 -3.10 16.25
CA VAL A 8 13.60 -4.11 15.96
C VAL A 8 12.42 -3.47 15.21
N LYS A 9 11.91 -2.33 15.66
CA LYS A 9 10.84 -1.61 14.94
C LYS A 9 11.24 -1.16 13.54
N THR A 10 12.50 -0.82 13.33
CA THR A 10 13.01 -0.43 12.01
C THR A 10 13.08 -1.63 11.08
N TYR A 11 13.47 -2.79 11.61
CA TYR A 11 13.53 -4.04 10.86
C TYR A 11 12.14 -4.57 10.50
N GLU A 12 11.20 -4.57 11.44
CA GLU A 12 9.78 -4.90 11.17
C GLU A 12 9.20 -4.01 10.08
N LYS A 13 9.50 -2.70 10.08
CA LYS A 13 9.09 -1.79 9.01
C LYS A 13 9.69 -2.18 7.65
N ARG A 14 10.92 -2.66 7.61
CA ARG A 14 11.57 -3.11 6.37
C ARG A 14 10.97 -4.41 5.86
N ILE A 15 10.76 -5.42 6.73
CA ILE A 15 10.09 -6.67 6.35
C ILE A 15 8.68 -6.41 5.79
N LEU A 16 7.95 -5.46 6.38
CA LEU A 16 6.62 -5.08 5.94
C LEU A 16 6.63 -4.10 4.75
N GLY A 17 7.83 -3.68 4.27
CA GLY A 17 7.99 -2.74 3.16
C GLY A 17 7.34 -1.38 3.41
N SER A 18 7.25 -0.94 4.66
CA SER A 18 6.54 0.29 5.08
C SER A 18 7.30 1.56 4.71
N PHE A 19 7.44 1.82 3.42
CA PHE A 19 8.02 3.07 2.89
C PHE A 19 6.91 4.00 2.40
N PHE A 20 6.92 5.21 2.92
CA PHE A 20 5.93 6.20 2.51
C PHE A 20 6.39 6.93 1.24
N THR A 21 5.45 7.12 0.32
CA THR A 21 5.69 7.93 -0.88
C THR A 21 5.82 9.40 -0.50
N PRO A 22 6.92 10.08 -0.86
CA PRO A 22 7.03 11.54 -0.70
C PRO A 22 5.93 12.27 -1.48
N MET A 23 5.44 13.38 -0.92
CA MET A 23 4.32 14.12 -1.53
C MET A 23 4.67 14.65 -2.92
N GLU A 24 5.91 15.05 -3.12
CA GLU A 24 6.39 15.58 -4.41
C GLU A 24 6.27 14.54 -5.52
N VAL A 25 6.67 13.29 -5.23
CA VAL A 25 6.55 12.16 -6.17
C VAL A 25 5.09 11.82 -6.41
N ALA A 26 4.32 11.71 -5.33
CA ALA A 26 2.89 11.38 -5.42
C ALA A 26 2.12 12.44 -6.22
N SER A 27 2.40 13.72 -6.01
CA SER A 27 1.72 14.81 -6.70
C SER A 27 1.94 14.75 -8.22
N SER A 28 3.16 14.51 -8.67
CA SER A 28 3.45 14.36 -10.10
C SER A 28 2.70 13.17 -10.70
N LEU A 29 2.76 12.01 -10.05
CA LEU A 29 2.06 10.80 -10.48
C LEU A 29 0.55 11.00 -10.56
N ILE A 30 -0.05 11.60 -9.53
CA ILE A 30 -1.48 11.86 -9.46
C ILE A 30 -1.92 12.83 -10.56
N GLN A 31 -1.14 13.87 -10.83
CA GLN A 31 -1.42 14.80 -11.92
C GLN A 31 -1.39 14.09 -13.28
N ASP A 32 -0.39 13.24 -13.52
CA ASP A 32 -0.28 12.49 -14.77
C ASP A 32 -1.45 11.52 -14.94
N ILE A 33 -1.85 10.79 -13.90
CA ILE A 33 -3.04 9.94 -13.90
C ILE A 33 -4.27 10.76 -14.25
N CYS A 34 -4.51 11.85 -13.53
CA CYS A 34 -5.70 12.68 -13.73
C CYS A 34 -5.75 13.35 -15.12
N ASN A 35 -4.60 13.66 -15.72
CA ASN A 35 -4.54 14.19 -17.09
C ASN A 35 -4.90 13.16 -18.15
N GLN A 36 -4.73 11.87 -17.87
CA GLN A 36 -5.09 10.77 -18.78
C GLN A 36 -6.56 10.34 -18.66
N ILE A 37 -7.24 10.72 -17.58
CA ILE A 37 -8.64 10.39 -17.38
C ILE A 37 -9.51 11.20 -18.34
N LYS A 38 -10.29 10.46 -19.16
CA LYS A 38 -11.36 11.03 -19.98
C LYS A 38 -12.68 10.75 -19.26
N PRO A 39 -13.37 11.75 -18.73
CA PRO A 39 -14.59 11.55 -17.93
C PRO A 39 -15.68 10.74 -18.62
N SER A 40 -15.74 10.80 -19.97
CA SER A 40 -16.68 10.04 -20.78
C SER A 40 -16.46 8.52 -20.78
N ASN A 41 -15.27 8.06 -20.40
CA ASN A 41 -14.92 6.64 -20.38
C ASN A 41 -15.34 5.95 -19.08
N TYR A 42 -15.76 6.73 -18.08
CA TYR A 42 -16.13 6.23 -16.77
C TYR A 42 -17.63 6.39 -16.56
N SER A 43 -18.22 5.40 -15.90
CA SER A 43 -19.58 5.49 -15.38
C SER A 43 -19.72 6.68 -14.42
N GLU A 44 -20.81 6.79 -13.71
CA GLU A 44 -20.98 7.83 -12.68
C GLU A 44 -19.95 7.76 -11.54
N GLN A 45 -19.34 6.58 -11.36
CA GLN A 45 -18.36 6.32 -10.30
C GLN A 45 -16.96 5.99 -10.87
N ILE A 46 -15.91 6.58 -10.28
CA ILE A 46 -14.51 6.24 -10.52
C ILE A 46 -13.99 5.42 -9.33
N LYS A 47 -13.51 4.21 -9.61
CA LYS A 47 -13.02 3.27 -8.58
C LYS A 47 -11.50 3.25 -8.56
N VAL A 48 -10.93 3.57 -7.41
CA VAL A 48 -9.49 3.61 -7.17
C VAL A 48 -9.08 2.56 -6.14
N CYS A 49 -8.01 1.84 -6.42
CA CYS A 49 -7.41 0.90 -5.47
C CYS A 49 -5.95 1.23 -5.19
N ASP A 50 -5.57 1.11 -3.93
CA ASP A 50 -4.17 0.97 -3.51
C ASP A 50 -4.00 -0.37 -2.76
N PRO A 51 -3.44 -1.39 -3.41
CA PRO A 51 -3.28 -2.71 -2.81
C PRO A 51 -2.20 -2.79 -1.73
N PHE A 52 -1.41 -1.74 -1.52
CA PHE A 52 -0.42 -1.63 -0.45
C PHE A 52 -0.53 -0.26 0.20
N CYS A 53 -1.73 0.06 0.70
CA CYS A 53 -2.13 1.42 1.00
C CYS A 53 -1.41 2.07 2.20
N GLY A 54 -0.72 1.29 3.01
CA GLY A 54 -0.07 1.80 4.20
C GLY A 54 -1.04 2.60 5.07
N ASP A 55 -0.67 3.83 5.39
CA ASP A 55 -1.49 4.76 6.17
C ASP A 55 -2.61 5.46 5.36
N GLY A 56 -2.76 5.13 4.07
CA GLY A 56 -3.83 5.65 3.21
C GLY A 56 -3.58 7.04 2.62
N ARG A 57 -2.37 7.61 2.79
CA ARG A 57 -2.08 8.97 2.29
C ARG A 57 -2.20 9.07 0.77
N LEU A 58 -1.71 8.09 0.03
CA LEU A 58 -1.76 8.09 -1.44
C LEU A 58 -3.21 8.06 -1.93
N LEU A 59 -4.06 7.23 -1.33
CA LEU A 59 -5.51 7.22 -1.61
C LEU A 59 -6.19 8.55 -1.30
N THR A 60 -5.84 9.19 -0.18
CA THR A 60 -6.45 10.47 0.18
C THR A 60 -6.00 11.60 -0.75
N TRP A 61 -4.78 11.58 -1.23
CA TRP A 61 -4.29 12.58 -2.17
C TRP A 61 -4.94 12.44 -3.55
N ILE A 62 -4.98 11.24 -4.11
CA ILE A 62 -5.66 11.02 -5.40
C ILE A 62 -7.16 11.27 -5.29
N GLY A 63 -7.80 10.87 -4.21
CA GLY A 63 -9.22 11.13 -3.98
C GLY A 63 -9.57 12.62 -3.98
N ARG A 64 -8.74 13.46 -3.34
CA ARG A 64 -8.91 14.92 -3.36
C ARG A 64 -8.75 15.52 -4.75
N GLU A 65 -7.75 15.07 -5.49
CA GLU A 65 -7.52 15.55 -6.84
C GLU A 65 -8.67 15.16 -7.77
N LEU A 66 -9.14 13.92 -7.68
CA LEU A 66 -10.26 13.43 -8.49
C LEU A 66 -11.56 14.21 -8.22
N ILE A 67 -11.89 14.51 -6.97
CA ILE A 67 -13.07 15.34 -6.64
C ILE A 67 -12.93 16.75 -7.21
N THR A 68 -11.74 17.34 -7.11
CA THR A 68 -11.50 18.68 -7.61
C THR A 68 -11.68 18.75 -9.13
N ARG A 69 -11.23 17.74 -9.85
CA ARG A 69 -11.31 17.68 -11.32
C ARG A 69 -12.64 17.17 -11.85
N PHE A 70 -13.29 16.29 -11.10
CA PHE A 70 -14.51 15.61 -11.52
C PHE A 70 -15.61 15.73 -10.42
N PRO A 71 -16.08 16.94 -10.14
CA PRO A 71 -16.99 17.18 -9.02
C PRO A 71 -18.37 16.49 -9.17
N ASP A 72 -18.74 16.13 -10.40
CA ASP A 72 -19.98 15.45 -10.72
C ASP A 72 -19.87 13.92 -10.65
N LYS A 73 -18.67 13.38 -10.34
CA LYS A 73 -18.44 11.94 -10.24
C LYS A 73 -18.43 11.49 -8.78
N GLU A 74 -18.90 10.28 -8.56
CA GLU A 74 -18.66 9.59 -7.31
C GLU A 74 -17.25 8.97 -7.33
N ILE A 75 -16.53 9.05 -6.22
CA ILE A 75 -15.20 8.45 -6.07
C ILE A 75 -15.28 7.34 -5.02
N TYR A 76 -14.91 6.13 -5.43
CA TYR A 76 -14.76 5.00 -4.53
C TYR A 76 -13.29 4.69 -4.34
N LEU A 77 -12.82 4.72 -3.08
CA LEU A 77 -11.46 4.43 -2.70
C LEU A 77 -11.38 3.11 -1.94
N GLU A 78 -10.59 2.18 -2.43
CA GLU A 78 -10.33 0.94 -1.71
C GLU A 78 -8.83 0.80 -1.44
N GLY A 79 -8.47 0.48 -0.20
CA GLY A 79 -7.10 0.25 0.23
C GLY A 79 -6.96 -1.09 0.95
N TRP A 80 -5.87 -1.79 0.67
CA TRP A 80 -5.51 -3.02 1.36
C TRP A 80 -4.14 -2.89 1.99
N ASP A 81 -3.96 -3.42 3.18
CA ASP A 81 -2.65 -3.53 3.80
C ASP A 81 -2.63 -4.70 4.79
N ILE A 82 -1.48 -5.31 4.97
CA ILE A 82 -1.29 -6.43 5.91
C ILE A 82 -1.01 -5.93 7.33
N ASN A 83 -0.59 -4.68 7.49
CA ASN A 83 -0.25 -4.08 8.77
C ASN A 83 -1.49 -3.48 9.45
N PRO A 84 -1.94 -4.01 10.61
CA PRO A 84 -3.15 -3.54 11.28
C PRO A 84 -3.05 -2.08 11.76
N GLU A 85 -1.87 -1.61 12.18
CA GLU A 85 -1.67 -0.22 12.61
C GLU A 85 -1.85 0.74 11.43
N SER A 86 -1.27 0.41 10.27
CA SER A 86 -1.41 1.18 9.04
C SER A 86 -2.87 1.25 8.60
N VAL A 87 -3.57 0.12 8.62
CA VAL A 87 -5.00 0.02 8.28
C VAL A 87 -5.86 0.94 9.17
N GLU A 88 -5.61 0.97 10.47
CA GLU A 88 -6.36 1.84 11.38
C GLU A 88 -6.09 3.34 11.12
N ILE A 89 -4.87 3.71 10.75
CA ILE A 89 -4.54 5.07 10.33
C ILE A 89 -5.24 5.41 9.01
N ALA A 90 -5.17 4.52 8.02
CA ALA A 90 -5.82 4.69 6.73
C ALA A 90 -7.34 4.86 6.86
N LYS A 91 -8.01 4.05 7.68
CA LYS A 91 -9.45 4.19 7.99
C LYS A 91 -9.78 5.57 8.56
N LYS A 92 -8.98 6.08 9.50
CA LYS A 92 -9.18 7.41 10.09
C LYS A 92 -9.02 8.52 9.04
N GLN A 93 -7.99 8.44 8.19
CA GLN A 93 -7.72 9.44 7.15
C GLN A 93 -8.82 9.46 6.09
N THR A 94 -9.20 8.31 5.55
CA THR A 94 -10.25 8.21 4.53
C THR A 94 -11.63 8.55 5.08
N SER A 95 -11.95 8.17 6.33
CA SER A 95 -13.20 8.57 7.00
C SER A 95 -13.28 10.08 7.25
N LYS A 96 -12.16 10.73 7.57
CA LYS A 96 -12.13 12.19 7.69
C LYS A 96 -12.44 12.87 6.37
N MET A 97 -11.92 12.33 5.27
CA MET A 97 -12.17 12.87 3.93
C MET A 97 -13.63 12.69 3.50
N SER A 98 -14.22 11.50 3.67
CA SER A 98 -15.61 11.24 3.29
C SER A 98 -16.64 12.03 4.11
N LYS A 99 -16.29 12.48 5.32
CA LYS A 99 -17.13 13.39 6.09
C LYS A 99 -17.17 14.82 5.52
N THR A 100 -16.13 15.21 4.79
CA THR A 100 -16.02 16.56 4.19
C THR A 100 -16.42 16.60 2.73
N CYS A 101 -16.49 15.44 2.07
CA CYS A 101 -16.78 15.31 0.64
C CYS A 101 -17.86 14.24 0.46
N ALA A 102 -19.10 14.66 0.15
CA ALA A 102 -20.27 13.77 0.10
C ALA A 102 -20.18 12.70 -1.02
N ASN A 103 -19.47 13.00 -2.09
CA ASN A 103 -19.29 12.10 -3.24
C ASN A 103 -18.07 11.18 -3.13
N ILE A 104 -17.51 11.01 -1.92
CA ILE A 104 -16.49 10.00 -1.64
C ILE A 104 -17.02 8.89 -0.76
N SER A 105 -16.84 7.66 -1.23
CA SER A 105 -16.97 6.45 -0.43
C SER A 105 -15.62 5.71 -0.34
N HIS A 106 -15.41 4.93 0.71
CA HIS A 106 -14.16 4.23 0.91
C HIS A 106 -14.32 2.90 1.62
N LYS A 107 -13.35 2.02 1.40
CA LYS A 107 -13.23 0.74 2.10
C LYS A 107 -11.74 0.44 2.34
N ILE A 108 -11.35 0.28 3.60
CA ILE A 108 -9.97 -0.10 3.97
C ILE A 108 -10.01 -1.46 4.64
N ILE A 109 -9.18 -2.38 4.12
CA ILE A 109 -9.23 -3.80 4.46
C ILE A 109 -7.87 -4.24 4.99
N LEU A 110 -7.88 -4.92 6.14
CA LEU A 110 -6.75 -5.66 6.63
C LEU A 110 -6.66 -6.98 5.86
N GLY A 111 -5.58 -7.21 5.15
CA GLY A 111 -5.39 -8.44 4.41
C GLY A 111 -4.17 -8.43 3.50
N ASP A 112 -3.79 -9.62 3.07
CA ASP A 112 -2.69 -9.82 2.13
C ASP A 112 -3.13 -9.48 0.71
N SER A 113 -2.48 -8.50 0.12
CA SER A 113 -2.80 -7.98 -1.21
C SER A 113 -2.50 -8.97 -2.32
N PHE A 114 -1.49 -9.83 -2.14
CA PHE A 114 -1.18 -10.87 -3.11
C PHE A 114 -2.26 -11.95 -3.17
N VAL A 115 -2.88 -12.26 -2.04
CA VAL A 115 -4.01 -13.21 -1.99
C VAL A 115 -5.27 -12.58 -2.55
N ARG A 116 -5.53 -11.31 -2.24
CA ARG A 116 -6.75 -10.61 -2.67
C ARG A 116 -6.73 -10.28 -4.16
N GLY A 117 -5.58 -9.83 -4.66
CA GLY A 117 -5.44 -9.36 -6.05
C GLY A 117 -5.67 -10.42 -7.12
N VAL A 118 -5.65 -11.69 -6.78
CA VAL A 118 -5.93 -12.79 -7.72
C VAL A 118 -7.43 -13.04 -7.96
N SER A 119 -8.30 -12.39 -7.19
CA SER A 119 -9.75 -12.55 -7.39
C SER A 119 -10.22 -11.83 -8.66
N PRO A 120 -10.95 -12.50 -9.57
CA PRO A 120 -11.49 -11.90 -10.79
C PRO A 120 -12.57 -10.85 -10.53
N ASP A 121 -13.11 -10.80 -9.30
CA ASP A 121 -14.21 -9.90 -8.93
C ASP A 121 -13.73 -8.46 -8.66
N TYR A 122 -12.41 -8.26 -8.46
CA TYR A 122 -11.84 -6.94 -8.24
C TYR A 122 -11.60 -6.22 -9.55
N ARG A 123 -12.38 -5.16 -9.79
CA ARG A 123 -12.24 -4.28 -10.95
C ARG A 123 -12.19 -2.84 -10.51
N PHE A 124 -11.07 -2.20 -10.78
CA PHE A 124 -10.83 -0.81 -10.49
C PHE A 124 -10.48 -0.07 -11.78
N ASP A 125 -10.85 1.20 -11.85
CA ASP A 125 -10.52 2.06 -12.98
C ASP A 125 -9.09 2.58 -12.86
N ILE A 126 -8.62 2.76 -11.62
CA ILE A 126 -7.29 3.25 -11.30
C ILE A 126 -6.69 2.36 -10.22
N VAL A 127 -5.48 1.90 -10.44
CA VAL A 127 -4.64 1.29 -9.41
C VAL A 127 -3.44 2.20 -9.22
N ILE A 128 -3.28 2.75 -8.01
CA ILE A 128 -2.16 3.61 -7.64
C ILE A 128 -1.51 3.02 -6.40
N THR A 129 -0.21 2.75 -6.44
CA THR A 129 0.45 2.08 -5.34
C THR A 129 1.94 2.38 -5.28
N ASN A 130 2.49 2.30 -4.09
CA ASN A 130 3.91 2.15 -3.84
C ASN A 130 4.13 0.79 -3.14
N PRO A 131 4.38 -0.29 -3.91
CA PRO A 131 4.50 -1.62 -3.35
C PRO A 131 5.78 -1.75 -2.50
N PRO A 132 5.86 -2.76 -1.63
CA PRO A 132 7.08 -3.03 -0.88
C PRO A 132 8.23 -3.41 -1.83
N TRP A 133 9.34 -2.69 -1.77
CA TRP A 133 10.51 -2.85 -2.64
C TRP A 133 11.66 -3.61 -1.98
N GLU A 134 11.48 -4.09 -0.75
CA GLU A 134 12.56 -4.76 -0.03
C GLU A 134 12.94 -6.10 -0.68
N ALA A 135 14.26 -6.32 -0.75
CA ALA A 135 14.78 -7.61 -1.16
C ALA A 135 14.45 -8.66 -0.09
N VAL A 136 13.90 -9.78 -0.51
CA VAL A 136 13.59 -10.93 0.35
C VAL A 136 14.86 -11.58 0.91
N LYS A 137 16.03 -11.25 0.35
CA LYS A 137 17.33 -11.74 0.81
C LYS A 137 17.94 -10.80 1.84
N PRO A 138 18.25 -11.27 3.06
CA PRO A 138 18.85 -10.41 4.07
C PRO A 138 20.27 -10.00 3.65
N ASP A 139 20.60 -8.70 3.82
CA ASP A 139 21.98 -8.28 3.72
C ASP A 139 22.77 -8.82 4.92
N TRP A 140 23.84 -9.61 4.66
CA TRP A 140 24.70 -10.16 5.69
C TRP A 140 25.32 -9.09 6.62
N ARG A 141 25.49 -7.85 6.10
CA ARG A 141 26.03 -6.73 6.87
C ARG A 141 25.00 -6.23 7.92
N GLU A 142 23.75 -6.32 7.59
CA GLU A 142 22.66 -5.96 8.50
C GLU A 142 22.44 -7.04 9.55
N LEU A 143 22.50 -8.31 9.16
CA LEU A 143 22.40 -9.43 10.10
C LEU A 143 23.45 -9.43 11.20
N LYS A 144 24.65 -8.90 10.93
CA LYS A 144 25.72 -8.73 11.94
C LYS A 144 25.37 -7.76 13.08
N LYS A 145 24.30 -6.98 12.96
CA LYS A 145 23.84 -6.05 13.99
C LYS A 145 22.94 -6.72 15.04
N TYR A 146 22.51 -7.94 14.78
CA TYR A 146 21.60 -8.72 15.61
C TYR A 146 22.35 -9.86 16.29
N SER A 147 21.80 -10.39 17.38
CA SER A 147 22.27 -11.64 17.97
C SER A 147 22.06 -12.81 16.97
N ASP A 148 22.76 -13.91 17.16
CA ASP A 148 22.65 -15.07 16.28
C ASP A 148 21.20 -15.59 16.22
N ASP A 149 20.50 -15.66 17.36
CA ASP A 149 19.11 -16.12 17.42
C ASP A 149 18.15 -15.16 16.66
N GLU A 150 18.33 -13.86 16.81
CA GLU A 150 17.53 -12.85 16.08
C GLU A 150 17.83 -12.92 14.57
N ALA A 151 19.09 -13.04 14.18
CA ALA A 151 19.49 -13.16 12.79
C ALA A 151 18.91 -14.42 12.13
N ASP A 152 18.86 -15.53 12.84
CA ASP A 152 18.29 -16.78 12.33
C ASP A 152 16.76 -16.72 12.21
N GLU A 153 16.08 -16.07 13.15
CA GLU A 153 14.64 -15.82 13.05
C GLU A 153 14.31 -14.93 11.83
N ILE A 154 15.08 -13.88 11.61
CA ILE A 154 14.97 -13.01 10.45
C ILE A 154 15.12 -13.79 9.13
N LYS A 155 16.16 -14.63 9.02
CA LYS A 155 16.40 -15.48 7.84
C LYS A 155 15.22 -16.44 7.62
N ARG A 156 14.67 -17.01 8.69
CA ARG A 156 13.53 -17.93 8.61
C ARG A 156 12.29 -17.22 8.05
N GLN A 157 11.95 -16.04 8.57
CA GLN A 157 10.79 -15.26 8.11
C GLN A 157 10.94 -14.83 6.64
N LEU A 158 12.11 -14.37 6.24
CA LEU A 158 12.37 -14.00 4.85
C LEU A 158 12.30 -15.21 3.91
N LYS A 159 12.79 -16.38 4.34
CA LYS A 159 12.68 -17.61 3.56
C LYS A 159 11.24 -18.09 3.40
N GLU A 160 10.42 -17.96 4.44
CA GLU A 160 8.99 -18.27 4.38
C GLU A 160 8.26 -17.33 3.40
N LEU A 161 8.58 -16.05 3.42
CA LEU A 161 8.03 -15.07 2.48
C LEU A 161 8.45 -15.36 1.04
N ASP A 162 9.74 -15.63 0.79
CA ASP A 162 10.27 -15.98 -0.53
C ASP A 162 9.59 -17.25 -1.09
N THR A 163 9.41 -18.26 -0.25
CA THR A 163 8.72 -19.50 -0.62
C THR A 163 7.25 -19.24 -1.00
N ARG A 164 6.56 -18.40 -0.25
CA ARG A 164 5.17 -18.03 -0.54
C ARG A 164 5.07 -17.26 -1.86
N LEU A 165 5.93 -16.26 -2.06
CA LEU A 165 5.96 -15.48 -3.30
C LEU A 165 6.28 -16.35 -4.53
N ALA A 166 7.16 -17.34 -4.39
CA ALA A 166 7.47 -18.29 -5.46
C ALA A 166 6.29 -19.18 -5.86
N ILE A 167 5.44 -19.52 -4.89
CA ILE A 167 4.21 -20.31 -5.13
C ILE A 167 3.13 -19.46 -5.80
N ASP A 168 2.88 -18.28 -5.25
CA ASP A 168 1.79 -17.42 -5.69
C ASP A 168 2.10 -16.67 -6.99
N PHE A 169 3.39 -16.38 -7.25
CA PHE A 169 3.88 -15.60 -8.40
C PHE A 169 5.12 -16.24 -9.03
N PRO A 170 5.00 -17.43 -9.65
CA PRO A 170 6.15 -18.20 -10.14
C PRO A 170 7.00 -17.50 -11.20
N TYR A 171 6.48 -16.46 -11.84
CA TYR A 171 7.19 -15.70 -12.90
C TYR A 171 7.84 -14.40 -12.41
N SER A 172 7.70 -14.07 -11.13
CA SER A 172 8.23 -12.82 -10.55
C SER A 172 9.63 -12.98 -9.91
N GLN A 173 10.22 -14.16 -9.99
CA GLN A 173 11.57 -14.38 -9.47
C GLN A 173 12.63 -13.85 -10.46
N PRO A 174 13.64 -13.12 -9.97
CA PRO A 174 14.75 -12.63 -10.77
C PRO A 174 15.66 -13.76 -11.26
#